data_c715c49eec60f3e1e05bbea0ecf35346
#
_entry.id   c715c49eec60f3e1e05bbea0ecf35346
#
_cell.length_a   1.000
_cell.length_b   1.000
_cell.length_c   1.000
_cell.angle_alpha   90.00
_cell.angle_beta   90.00
_cell.angle_gamma   90.00
#
_symmetry.space_group_name_H-M   'P 1'
#
loop_
_entity.id
_entity.type
_entity.pdbx_description
1 polymer ?
#
loop_
_entity_poly.entity_id
_entity_poly.type
_entity_poly.pdbx_seq_one_letter_code
_entity_poly.pdbx_strand_id
1 'polypeptide(L)'
;LAANHTIILSTHILSEVEMICNKVIIIDQGTIKAADTPSNLTANLRAAGKITLEFRGDLELITQKLESLEHVKKVIHEGTDADGWHTLTVRAEAGTDTREKAARLLAEQGCPLRHIYRHTPTLEEVFVEMTRKD
;
A
#
# COMPACT_ATOMS: atom_id res chain seq x y z
N LEU A 1 19.64 -18.12 13.55
CA LEU A 1 19.49 -17.96 14.99
C LEU A 1 18.02 -18.01 15.42
N ALA A 2 17.18 -17.22 14.76
CA ALA A 2 15.77 -17.18 15.11
C ALA A 2 15.01 -18.46 14.75
N ALA A 3 15.57 -19.30 13.90
CA ALA A 3 14.90 -20.53 13.47
C ALA A 3 14.61 -21.49 14.60
N ASN A 4 15.50 -21.57 15.60
CA ASN A 4 15.38 -22.51 16.71
C ASN A 4 15.20 -21.82 18.06
N HIS A 5 15.02 -20.51 18.07
CA HIS A 5 14.92 -19.76 19.31
C HIS A 5 13.78 -18.76 19.24
N THR A 6 13.17 -18.53 20.40
CA THR A 6 12.20 -17.44 20.53
C THR A 6 12.93 -16.23 21.07
N ILE A 7 12.91 -15.17 20.32
CA ILE A 7 13.56 -13.91 20.70
C ILE A 7 12.46 -12.88 20.91
N ILE A 8 12.47 -12.26 22.09
CA ILE A 8 11.53 -11.18 22.40
C ILE A 8 12.30 -9.87 22.37
N LEU A 9 11.91 -8.98 21.44
CA LEU A 9 12.52 -7.67 21.30
C LEU A 9 11.52 -6.59 21.64
N SER A 10 11.96 -5.62 22.43
CA SER A 10 11.16 -4.45 22.72
C SER A 10 11.74 -3.31 21.91
N THR A 11 11.16 -3.07 20.74
CA THR A 11 11.66 -2.05 19.84
C THR A 11 10.50 -1.39 19.10
N HIS A 12 10.71 -0.14 18.71
CA HIS A 12 9.81 0.58 17.81
C HIS A 12 10.46 0.81 16.44
N ILE A 13 11.58 0.14 16.16
CA ILE A 13 12.21 0.15 14.85
C ILE A 13 11.72 -1.08 14.10
N LEU A 14 10.55 -0.93 13.48
CA LEU A 14 9.83 -2.06 12.88
C LEU A 14 10.54 -2.70 11.69
N SER A 15 11.37 -1.93 10.98
CA SER A 15 12.14 -2.49 9.87
C SER A 15 13.13 -3.54 10.35
N GLU A 16 13.69 -3.38 11.57
CA GLU A 16 14.59 -4.37 12.13
C GLU A 16 13.81 -5.63 12.51
N VAL A 17 12.59 -5.46 13.04
CA VAL A 17 11.73 -6.58 13.40
C VAL A 17 11.43 -7.44 12.18
N GLU A 18 11.15 -6.84 11.04
CA GLU A 18 10.89 -7.56 9.81
C GLU A 18 12.07 -8.41 9.37
N MET A 19 13.28 -7.96 9.66
CA MET A 19 14.50 -8.64 9.21
C MET A 19 14.95 -9.78 10.12
N ILE A 20 14.71 -9.70 11.43
CA ILE A 20 15.30 -10.61 12.38
C ILE A 20 14.29 -11.45 13.17
N CYS A 21 13.03 -11.13 13.14
CA CYS A 21 12.01 -11.83 13.91
C CYS A 21 11.21 -12.78 13.03
N ASN A 22 10.94 -13.98 13.54
CA ASN A 22 10.07 -14.93 12.84
C ASN A 22 8.64 -14.88 13.35
N LYS A 23 8.39 -14.17 14.43
CA LYS A 23 7.03 -13.96 14.96
C LYS A 23 6.94 -12.61 15.64
N VAL A 24 5.84 -11.92 15.42
CA VAL A 24 5.59 -10.60 15.98
C VAL A 24 4.27 -10.60 16.73
N ILE A 25 4.27 -9.98 17.88
CA ILE A 25 3.05 -9.76 18.66
C ILE A 25 2.88 -8.26 18.79
N ILE A 26 1.75 -7.76 18.31
CA ILE A 26 1.43 -6.32 18.37
C ILE A 26 0.52 -6.08 19.56
N ILE A 27 0.97 -5.25 20.48
CA ILE A 27 0.23 -4.92 21.70
C ILE A 27 -0.08 -3.42 21.67
N ASP A 28 -1.33 -3.07 21.93
CA ASP A 28 -1.76 -1.69 22.03
C ASP A 28 -2.77 -1.57 23.18
N GLN A 29 -2.51 -0.62 24.08
CA GLN A 29 -3.36 -0.37 25.24
C GLN A 29 -3.61 -1.63 26.07
N GLY A 30 -2.56 -2.44 26.25
CA GLY A 30 -2.63 -3.65 27.06
C GLY A 30 -3.34 -4.83 26.40
N THR A 31 -3.70 -4.69 25.13
CA THR A 31 -4.41 -5.73 24.41
C THR A 31 -3.56 -6.22 23.22
N ILE A 32 -3.52 -7.53 23.03
CA ILE A 32 -2.85 -8.10 21.87
C ILE A 32 -3.75 -7.88 20.65
N LYS A 33 -3.24 -7.13 19.69
CA LYS A 33 -3.98 -6.85 18.44
C LYS A 33 -3.71 -7.88 17.36
N ALA A 34 -2.49 -8.41 17.33
CA ALA A 34 -2.11 -9.42 16.35
C ALA A 34 -0.91 -10.21 16.86
N ALA A 35 -0.78 -11.45 16.40
CA ALA A 35 0.36 -12.30 16.70
C ALA A 35 0.56 -13.22 15.50
N ASP A 36 1.62 -13.00 14.74
CA ASP A 36 1.89 -13.81 13.55
C ASP A 36 3.29 -13.48 13.01
N THR A 37 3.66 -14.12 11.88
CA THR A 37 4.90 -13.78 11.20
C THR A 37 4.77 -12.40 10.54
N PRO A 38 5.87 -11.68 10.33
CA PRO A 38 5.82 -10.41 9.60
C PRO A 38 5.16 -10.55 8.22
N SER A 39 5.48 -11.64 7.49
CA SER A 39 4.88 -11.91 6.18
C SER A 39 3.37 -12.00 6.24
N ASN A 40 2.84 -12.76 7.20
CA ASN A 40 1.39 -12.92 7.33
C ASN A 40 0.71 -11.61 7.73
N LEU A 41 1.34 -10.83 8.59
CA LEU A 41 0.77 -9.55 9.02
C LEU A 41 0.69 -8.55 7.86
N THR A 42 1.71 -8.49 7.00
CA THR A 42 1.71 -7.58 5.86
C THR A 42 0.85 -8.08 4.71
N ALA A 43 0.57 -9.38 4.64
CA ALA A 43 -0.23 -9.97 3.56
C ALA A 43 -1.64 -9.37 3.50
N ASN A 44 -2.23 -9.07 4.64
CA ASN A 44 -3.57 -8.48 4.68
C ASN A 44 -3.60 -7.08 4.04
N LEU A 45 -2.58 -6.27 4.28
CA LEU A 45 -2.49 -4.95 3.67
C LEU A 45 -2.14 -5.04 2.19
N ARG A 46 -1.30 -6.02 1.82
CA ARG A 46 -0.95 -6.25 0.41
C ARG A 46 -2.21 -6.56 -0.40
N ALA A 47 -3.15 -7.26 0.21
CA ALA A 47 -4.40 -7.60 -0.45
C ALA A 47 -5.31 -6.38 -0.66
N ALA A 48 -4.99 -5.25 -0.08
CA ALA A 48 -5.85 -4.06 -0.16
C ALA A 48 -5.86 -3.37 -1.53
N GLY A 49 -5.07 -3.85 -2.49
CA GLY A 49 -5.17 -3.38 -3.86
C GLY A 49 -4.78 -1.93 -4.10
N LYS A 50 -3.77 -1.44 -3.38
CA LYS A 50 -3.31 -0.06 -3.52
C LYS A 50 -2.19 0.05 -4.54
N ILE A 51 -2.35 0.96 -5.51
CA ILE A 51 -1.30 1.27 -6.48
C ILE A 51 -1.02 2.77 -6.50
N THR A 52 0.18 3.13 -6.93
CA THR A 52 0.56 4.53 -7.13
C THR A 52 1.06 4.68 -8.55
N LEU A 53 0.67 5.78 -9.20
CA LEU A 53 1.10 6.05 -10.55
C LEU A 53 1.45 7.52 -10.74
N GLU A 54 2.33 7.78 -11.72
CA GLU A 54 2.74 9.13 -12.09
C GLU A 54 2.52 9.31 -13.57
N PHE A 55 1.76 10.34 -13.94
CA PHE A 55 1.42 10.61 -15.34
C PHE A 55 1.34 12.10 -15.62
N ARG A 56 1.33 12.45 -16.90
CA ARG A 56 1.06 13.81 -17.35
C ARG A 56 -0.19 13.82 -18.20
N GLY A 57 -0.99 14.88 -18.07
CA GLY A 57 -2.20 15.04 -18.85
C GLY A 57 -3.31 15.67 -18.03
N ASP A 58 -4.54 15.46 -18.48
CA ASP A 58 -5.72 16.03 -17.83
C ASP A 58 -6.03 15.28 -16.53
N LEU A 59 -5.65 15.90 -15.43
CA LEU A 59 -5.81 15.29 -14.10
C LEU A 59 -7.26 14.95 -13.80
N GLU A 60 -8.17 15.88 -14.05
CA GLU A 60 -9.58 15.69 -13.73
C GLU A 60 -10.20 14.56 -14.55
N LEU A 61 -9.92 14.53 -15.85
CA LEU A 61 -10.44 13.50 -16.73
C LEU A 61 -9.91 12.12 -16.33
N ILE A 62 -8.62 12.01 -16.09
CA ILE A 62 -8.00 10.74 -15.72
C ILE A 62 -8.51 10.27 -14.36
N THR A 63 -8.65 11.18 -13.40
CA THR A 63 -9.19 10.83 -12.08
C THR A 63 -10.59 10.25 -12.21
N GLN A 64 -11.45 10.89 -12.99
CA GLN A 64 -12.82 10.40 -13.20
C GLN A 64 -12.85 9.05 -13.87
N LYS A 65 -12.00 8.86 -14.89
CA LYS A 65 -11.95 7.58 -15.59
C LYS A 65 -11.42 6.45 -14.72
N LEU A 66 -10.43 6.74 -13.90
CA LEU A 66 -9.91 5.75 -12.95
C LEU A 66 -10.96 5.36 -11.92
N GLU A 67 -11.71 6.35 -11.42
CA GLU A 67 -12.78 6.09 -10.46
C GLU A 67 -13.90 5.22 -11.05
N SER A 68 -14.04 5.23 -12.37
CA SER A 68 -15.04 4.44 -13.08
C SER A 68 -14.59 3.01 -13.36
N LEU A 69 -13.34 2.68 -13.14
CA LEU A 69 -12.85 1.32 -13.35
C LEU A 69 -13.45 0.36 -12.33
N GLU A 70 -13.72 -0.87 -12.79
CA GLU A 70 -14.23 -1.91 -11.92
C GLU A 70 -13.28 -2.17 -10.77
N HIS A 71 -13.81 -2.33 -9.57
CA HIS A 71 -13.09 -2.60 -8.33
C HIS A 71 -12.33 -1.42 -7.75
N VAL A 72 -12.31 -0.27 -8.40
CA VAL A 72 -11.68 0.93 -7.83
C VAL A 72 -12.61 1.55 -6.80
N LYS A 73 -12.08 1.79 -5.60
CA LYS A 73 -12.84 2.39 -4.51
C LYS A 73 -12.59 3.88 -4.39
N LYS A 74 -11.35 4.31 -4.59
CA LYS A 74 -10.98 5.70 -4.38
C LYS A 74 -9.72 6.04 -5.15
N VAL A 75 -9.67 7.27 -5.65
CA VAL A 75 -8.49 7.83 -6.30
C VAL A 75 -8.10 9.09 -5.53
N ILE A 76 -6.84 9.17 -5.12
CA ILE A 76 -6.33 10.28 -4.32
C ILE A 76 -5.23 10.99 -5.09
N HIS A 77 -5.35 12.30 -5.26
CA HIS A 77 -4.30 13.10 -5.86
C HIS A 77 -3.28 13.46 -4.77
N GLU A 78 -2.07 12.93 -4.91
CA GLU A 78 -1.01 13.15 -3.92
C GLU A 78 -0.23 14.43 -4.18
N GLY A 79 -0.14 14.85 -5.43
CA GLY A 79 0.56 16.08 -5.77
C GLY A 79 0.90 16.15 -7.25
N THR A 80 1.45 17.30 -7.66
CA THR A 80 1.92 17.54 -9.01
C THR A 80 3.27 18.23 -8.92
N ASP A 81 4.27 17.72 -9.65
CA ASP A 81 5.59 18.32 -9.62
C ASP A 81 5.71 19.52 -10.59
N ALA A 82 6.89 20.14 -10.60
CA ALA A 82 7.14 21.33 -11.40
C ALA A 82 7.04 21.08 -12.92
N ASP A 83 7.23 19.84 -13.34
CA ASP A 83 7.19 19.47 -14.76
C ASP A 83 5.80 18.99 -15.21
N GLY A 84 4.83 19.03 -14.31
CA GLY A 84 3.46 18.65 -14.63
C GLY A 84 3.14 17.18 -14.45
N TRP A 85 4.01 16.42 -13.78
CA TRP A 85 3.73 15.02 -13.47
C TRP A 85 2.83 14.94 -12.25
N HIS A 86 1.68 14.30 -12.42
CA HIS A 86 0.72 14.10 -11.34
C HIS A 86 0.96 12.75 -10.69
N THR A 87 0.89 12.70 -9.37
CA THR A 87 0.97 11.45 -8.61
C THR A 87 -0.41 11.12 -8.07
N LEU A 88 -0.91 9.95 -8.41
CA LEU A 88 -2.20 9.46 -7.93
C LEU A 88 -2.01 8.15 -7.18
N THR A 89 -2.78 8.00 -6.10
CA THR A 89 -2.92 6.72 -5.41
C THR A 89 -4.31 6.18 -5.73
N VAL A 90 -4.37 4.94 -6.22
CA VAL A 90 -5.62 4.28 -6.54
C VAL A 90 -5.84 3.16 -5.55
N ARG A 91 -6.95 3.21 -4.83
CA ARG A 91 -7.36 2.15 -3.92
C ARG A 91 -8.42 1.30 -4.59
N ALA A 92 -8.21 0.01 -4.59
CA ALA A 92 -9.13 -0.94 -5.18
C ALA A 92 -9.55 -1.99 -4.15
N GLU A 93 -10.53 -2.81 -4.50
CA GLU A 93 -10.98 -3.89 -3.63
C GLU A 93 -9.85 -4.87 -3.35
N ALA A 94 -9.88 -5.46 -2.16
CA ALA A 94 -8.87 -6.43 -1.74
C ALA A 94 -8.74 -7.54 -2.78
N GLY A 95 -7.49 -7.92 -3.04
CA GLY A 95 -7.19 -8.99 -4.00
C GLY A 95 -7.18 -8.56 -5.46
N THR A 96 -7.44 -7.29 -5.76
CA THR A 96 -7.41 -6.81 -7.15
C THR A 96 -6.13 -6.02 -7.43
N ASP A 97 -5.61 -6.18 -8.64
CA ASP A 97 -4.46 -5.43 -9.12
C ASP A 97 -4.90 -4.66 -10.35
N THR A 98 -5.02 -3.33 -10.21
CA THR A 98 -5.55 -2.48 -11.27
C THR A 98 -4.47 -1.86 -12.14
N ARG A 99 -3.20 -2.26 -11.98
CA ARG A 99 -2.11 -1.64 -12.73
C ARG A 99 -2.27 -1.75 -14.24
N GLU A 100 -2.62 -2.93 -14.73
CA GLU A 100 -2.77 -3.14 -16.16
C GLU A 100 -3.90 -2.28 -16.75
N LYS A 101 -5.03 -2.26 -16.08
CA LYS A 101 -6.18 -1.47 -16.52
C LYS A 101 -5.89 0.02 -16.50
N ALA A 102 -5.22 0.50 -15.46
CA ALA A 102 -4.85 1.90 -15.32
C ALA A 102 -3.86 2.31 -16.41
N ALA A 103 -2.84 1.48 -16.66
CA ALA A 103 -1.85 1.76 -17.69
C ALA A 103 -2.49 1.81 -19.08
N ARG A 104 -3.41 0.88 -19.36
CA ARG A 104 -4.13 0.85 -20.64
C ARG A 104 -4.99 2.11 -20.80
N LEU A 105 -5.68 2.50 -19.76
CA LEU A 105 -6.52 3.70 -19.78
C LEU A 105 -5.70 4.94 -20.11
N LEU A 106 -4.54 5.10 -19.47
CA LEU A 106 -3.66 6.24 -19.74
C LEU A 106 -3.13 6.21 -21.16
N ALA A 107 -2.78 5.04 -21.67
CA ALA A 107 -2.33 4.90 -23.05
C ALA A 107 -3.43 5.28 -24.05
N GLU A 108 -4.66 4.84 -23.79
CA GLU A 108 -5.80 5.17 -24.63
C GLU A 108 -6.10 6.68 -24.66
N GLN A 109 -5.84 7.36 -23.54
CA GLN A 109 -6.04 8.81 -23.46
C GLN A 109 -4.82 9.61 -23.93
N GLY A 110 -3.77 8.92 -24.38
CA GLY A 110 -2.56 9.59 -24.85
C GLY A 110 -1.77 10.26 -23.74
N CYS A 111 -1.92 9.83 -22.50
CA CYS A 111 -1.23 10.42 -21.37
C CYS A 111 0.07 9.67 -21.09
N PRO A 112 1.22 10.37 -21.09
CA PRO A 112 2.48 9.72 -20.72
C PRO A 112 2.43 9.20 -19.30
N LEU A 113 2.86 7.96 -19.12
CA LEU A 113 2.96 7.30 -17.82
C LEU A 113 4.44 7.09 -17.51
N ARG A 114 4.90 7.63 -16.39
CA ARG A 114 6.30 7.55 -16.01
C ARG A 114 6.57 6.46 -14.98
N HIS A 115 5.58 6.19 -14.12
CA HIS A 115 5.77 5.26 -13.02
C HIS A 115 4.43 4.65 -12.61
N ILE A 116 4.43 3.36 -12.37
CA ILE A 116 3.25 2.69 -11.82
C ILE A 116 3.74 1.50 -10.99
N TYR A 117 3.31 1.42 -9.74
CA TYR A 117 3.73 0.30 -8.91
C TYR A 117 2.64 -0.06 -7.90
N ARG A 118 2.65 -1.32 -7.54
CA ARG A 118 1.78 -1.83 -6.49
C ARG A 118 2.45 -1.59 -5.15
N HIS A 119 1.69 -1.06 -4.21
CA HIS A 119 2.21 -0.78 -2.90
C HIS A 119 2.61 -2.06 -2.16
N THR A 120 3.83 -2.07 -1.59
CA THR A 120 4.29 -3.16 -0.74
C THR A 120 4.23 -2.67 0.70
N PRO A 121 3.26 -3.16 1.50
CA PRO A 121 3.12 -2.68 2.87
C PRO A 121 4.28 -3.11 3.76
N THR A 122 4.57 -2.26 4.75
CA THR A 122 5.58 -2.52 5.76
C THR A 122 4.91 -2.92 7.07
N LEU A 123 5.68 -3.51 7.97
CA LEU A 123 5.17 -3.86 9.29
C LEU A 123 4.73 -2.61 10.07
N GLU A 124 5.40 -1.48 9.85
CA GLU A 124 4.99 -0.22 10.45
C GLU A 124 3.57 0.17 10.03
N GLU A 125 3.24 -0.01 8.76
CA GLU A 125 1.90 0.26 8.26
C GLU A 125 0.88 -0.67 8.89
N VAL A 126 1.23 -1.95 9.10
CA VAL A 126 0.37 -2.89 9.81
C VAL A 126 0.08 -2.39 11.22
N PHE A 127 1.12 -1.95 11.92
CA PHE A 127 0.97 -1.43 13.29
C PHE A 127 0.03 -0.23 13.32
N VAL A 128 0.24 0.72 12.42
CA VAL A 128 -0.60 1.92 12.33
C VAL A 128 -2.06 1.54 12.06
N GLU A 129 -2.28 0.62 11.14
CA GLU A 129 -3.62 0.19 10.78
C GLU A 129 -4.34 -0.49 11.94
N MET A 130 -3.63 -1.35 12.68
CA MET A 130 -4.22 -2.10 13.79
C MET A 130 -4.45 -1.27 15.04
N THR A 131 -3.69 -0.18 15.20
CA THR A 131 -3.82 0.69 16.36
C THR A 131 -4.64 1.95 16.06
N ARG A 132 -5.12 2.08 14.82
CA ARG A 132 -5.93 3.22 14.42
C ARG A 132 -7.25 3.24 15.20
N LYS A 133 -7.60 4.43 15.68
CA LYS A 133 -8.88 4.67 16.34
C LYS A 133 -9.78 5.41 15.38
N ASP A 134 -10.86 4.80 14.99
CA ASP A 134 -11.85 5.44 14.11
C ASP A 134 -13.12 5.71 14.84
#